data_11a5680bdccc13735f81cbbcda3c3cc8
#
_entry.id   11a5680bdccc13735f81cbbcda3c3cc8
#
_cell.length_a   1.000
_cell.length_b   1.000
_cell.length_c   1.000
_cell.angle_alpha   90.00
_cell.angle_beta   90.00
_cell.angle_gamma   90.00
#
_symmetry.space_group_name_H-M   'P 1'
#
loop_
_entity.id
_entity.type
_entity.pdbx_description
1 polymer ?
#
loop_
_entity_poly.entity_id
_entity_poly.type
_entity_poly.pdbx_seq_one_letter_code
_entity_poly.pdbx_strand_id
1 'polypeptide(L)'
;MGNRAFITTPERKLGVYLHWNGSRDFVEPFCAYCGLKRFRPPSADLGYGTARLVQVIANFFGGGLSVGVVPYTTDADMVSGLDNGVYVIDGWQIVERVFPYVGYAESDVADMATALHAIDVRQPGSERLGAFIDASIVPTAALDQGFKVWVFDEQRVAGGRRRPGYVPATICGMGIGELNGADVDEAFIVDLYPDGEKDIRNYLFEDSYRLISRA
;
A
#
# COMPACT_ATOMS: atom_id res chain seq x y z
N MET A 1 14.80 15.99 -13.76
CA MET A 1 14.61 16.11 -12.31
C MET A 1 14.32 14.72 -11.78
N GLY A 2 14.91 14.33 -10.65
CA GLY A 2 14.62 13.06 -10.01
C GLY A 2 13.21 13.08 -9.38
N ASN A 3 12.75 11.91 -8.94
CA ASN A 3 11.54 11.75 -8.13
C ASN A 3 11.94 10.94 -6.89
N ARG A 4 12.76 11.60 -6.03
CA ARG A 4 13.54 10.98 -4.97
C ARG A 4 12.77 10.92 -3.66
N ALA A 5 12.91 9.80 -2.95
CA ALA A 5 12.35 9.60 -1.63
C ALA A 5 13.23 8.70 -0.75
N PHE A 6 12.97 8.71 0.55
CA PHE A 6 13.39 7.68 1.47
C PHE A 6 12.19 6.95 2.06
N ILE A 7 12.37 5.65 2.34
CA ILE A 7 11.41 4.82 3.08
C ILE A 7 12.13 4.28 4.30
N THR A 8 11.57 4.49 5.48
CA THR A 8 12.14 4.01 6.76
C THR A 8 11.06 3.48 7.69
N THR A 9 11.45 2.98 8.86
CA THR A 9 10.54 2.55 9.94
C THR A 9 10.51 3.60 11.06
N PRO A 10 9.57 3.51 12.04
CA PRO A 10 9.54 4.41 13.20
C PRO A 10 10.85 4.44 13.99
N GLU A 11 11.63 3.35 13.98
CA GLU A 11 12.94 3.27 14.66
C GLU A 11 14.03 4.07 13.94
N ARG A 12 13.83 4.48 12.69
CA ARG A 12 14.74 5.31 11.90
C ARG A 12 16.20 4.82 11.93
N LYS A 13 16.43 3.51 11.70
CA LYS A 13 17.77 2.90 11.68
C LYS A 13 18.35 2.79 10.28
N LEU A 14 17.51 2.37 9.32
CA LEU A 14 17.85 2.23 7.91
C LEU A 14 16.85 2.99 7.06
N GLY A 15 17.31 3.52 5.93
CA GLY A 15 16.46 4.08 4.89
C GLY A 15 16.69 3.38 3.55
N VAL A 16 15.60 3.13 2.83
CA VAL A 16 15.62 2.72 1.43
C VAL A 16 15.50 3.97 0.58
N TYR A 17 16.57 4.30 -0.12
CA TYR A 17 16.62 5.45 -1.04
C TYR A 17 16.06 5.07 -2.40
N LEU A 18 15.17 5.90 -2.91
CA LEU A 18 14.66 5.86 -4.28
C LEU A 18 15.14 7.09 -5.04
N HIS A 19 15.77 6.89 -6.20
CA HIS A 19 16.14 7.99 -7.10
C HIS A 19 14.97 8.38 -8.02
N TRP A 20 14.14 7.41 -8.40
CA TRP A 20 12.95 7.55 -9.22
C TRP A 20 11.76 6.90 -8.53
N ASN A 21 10.56 7.25 -8.96
CA ASN A 21 9.32 6.67 -8.45
C ASN A 21 9.18 6.75 -6.92
N GLY A 22 9.63 7.88 -6.35
CA GLY A 22 9.54 8.14 -4.92
C GLY A 22 8.24 8.85 -4.50
N SER A 23 7.32 9.15 -5.43
CA SER A 23 6.01 9.68 -5.09
C SER A 23 5.11 8.59 -4.46
N ARG A 24 4.06 9.02 -3.78
CA ARG A 24 3.17 8.11 -3.03
C ARG A 24 2.51 7.07 -3.92
N ASP A 25 2.14 7.44 -5.13
CA ASP A 25 1.54 6.57 -6.16
C ASP A 25 2.43 5.38 -6.57
N PHE A 26 3.71 5.38 -6.18
CA PHE A 26 4.62 4.25 -6.31
C PHE A 26 4.99 3.62 -4.96
N VAL A 27 5.28 4.43 -3.94
CA VAL A 27 5.73 3.90 -2.64
C VAL A 27 4.62 3.11 -1.95
N GLU A 28 3.39 3.61 -1.98
CA GLU A 28 2.25 2.90 -1.37
C GLU A 28 1.96 1.56 -2.08
N PRO A 29 1.91 1.46 -3.42
CA PRO A 29 1.82 0.19 -4.13
C PRO A 29 2.98 -0.79 -3.84
N PHE A 30 4.22 -0.33 -3.71
CA PHE A 30 5.33 -1.22 -3.33
C PHE A 30 5.10 -1.84 -1.94
N CYS A 31 4.67 -1.03 -0.98
CA CYS A 31 4.32 -1.51 0.35
C CYS A 31 3.13 -2.47 0.32
N ALA A 32 2.06 -2.12 -0.41
CA ALA A 32 0.89 -2.96 -0.57
C ALA A 32 1.24 -4.31 -1.21
N TYR A 33 2.07 -4.31 -2.26
CA TYR A 33 2.56 -5.53 -2.90
C TYR A 33 3.30 -6.44 -1.91
N CYS A 34 4.22 -5.88 -1.12
CA CYS A 34 4.92 -6.63 -0.08
C CYS A 34 3.96 -7.21 0.97
N GLY A 35 2.91 -6.47 1.32
CA GLY A 35 1.84 -6.91 2.20
C GLY A 35 1.06 -8.09 1.64
N LEU A 36 0.65 -8.03 0.37
CA LEU A 36 -0.05 -9.10 -0.35
C LEU A 36 0.81 -10.36 -0.47
N LYS A 37 2.11 -10.20 -0.70
CA LYS A 37 3.09 -11.30 -0.66
C LYS A 37 3.29 -11.88 0.74
N ARG A 38 2.69 -11.28 1.77
CA ARG A 38 2.85 -11.66 3.19
C ARG A 38 4.29 -11.64 3.65
N PHE A 39 5.11 -10.78 3.08
CA PHE A 39 6.46 -10.59 3.55
C PHE A 39 6.46 -10.00 4.96
N ARG A 40 7.42 -10.41 5.78
CA ARG A 40 7.62 -9.81 7.09
C ARG A 40 8.07 -8.36 6.90
N PRO A 41 7.38 -7.37 7.51
CA PRO A 41 7.70 -5.96 7.29
C PRO A 41 9.00 -5.54 8.01
N PRO A 42 9.63 -4.45 7.56
CA PRO A 42 10.86 -3.93 8.20
C PRO A 42 10.68 -3.58 9.67
N SER A 43 9.49 -3.16 10.10
CA SER A 43 9.18 -2.90 11.51
C SER A 43 9.14 -4.15 12.40
N ALA A 44 8.97 -5.34 11.80
CA ALA A 44 9.02 -6.62 12.53
C ALA A 44 10.39 -7.31 12.41
N ASP A 45 11.07 -7.13 11.27
CA ASP A 45 12.42 -7.66 11.01
C ASP A 45 13.10 -6.70 10.03
N LEU A 46 13.91 -5.81 10.59
CA LEU A 46 14.53 -4.72 9.84
C LEU A 46 15.34 -5.22 8.65
N GLY A 47 16.16 -6.25 8.84
CA GLY A 47 17.02 -6.76 7.79
C GLY A 47 16.24 -7.46 6.68
N TYR A 48 15.40 -8.42 7.05
CA TYR A 48 14.61 -9.20 6.09
C TYR A 48 13.58 -8.33 5.35
N GLY A 49 12.78 -7.55 6.08
CA GLY A 49 11.73 -6.73 5.48
C GLY A 49 12.29 -5.66 4.55
N THR A 50 13.40 -5.00 4.95
CA THR A 50 14.09 -4.05 4.08
C THR A 50 14.62 -4.73 2.82
N ALA A 51 15.22 -5.91 2.93
CA ALA A 51 15.72 -6.65 1.79
C ALA A 51 14.60 -7.04 0.81
N ARG A 52 13.42 -7.44 1.33
CA ARG A 52 12.24 -7.76 0.49
C ARG A 52 11.69 -6.53 -0.22
N LEU A 53 11.58 -5.39 0.47
CA LEU A 53 11.17 -4.14 -0.16
C LEU A 53 12.13 -3.75 -1.28
N VAL A 54 13.43 -3.75 -1.00
CA VAL A 54 14.46 -3.44 -2.00
C VAL A 54 14.40 -4.40 -3.18
N GLN A 55 14.20 -5.70 -2.95
CA GLN A 55 14.08 -6.70 -4.01
C GLN A 55 12.90 -6.39 -4.95
N VAL A 56 11.71 -6.11 -4.38
CA VAL A 56 10.51 -5.78 -5.17
C VAL A 56 10.75 -4.53 -6.02
N ILE A 57 11.31 -3.49 -5.41
CA ILE A 57 11.60 -2.22 -6.09
C ILE A 57 12.68 -2.42 -7.18
N ALA A 58 13.77 -3.12 -6.88
CA ALA A 58 14.85 -3.37 -7.84
C ALA A 58 14.37 -4.19 -9.05
N ASN A 59 13.53 -5.19 -8.82
CA ASN A 59 12.91 -5.96 -9.89
C ASN A 59 11.99 -5.07 -10.76
N PHE A 60 11.23 -4.18 -10.16
CA PHE A 60 10.38 -3.23 -10.88
C PHE A 60 11.23 -2.33 -11.82
N PHE A 61 12.37 -1.86 -11.36
CA PHE A 61 13.29 -1.06 -12.17
C PHE A 61 14.12 -1.86 -13.20
N GLY A 62 14.01 -3.19 -13.19
CA GLY A 62 14.74 -4.04 -14.16
C GLY A 62 16.25 -4.01 -13.99
N GLY A 63 16.75 -3.85 -12.76
CA GLY A 63 18.18 -3.81 -12.46
C GLY A 63 18.82 -2.43 -12.61
N GLY A 64 18.04 -1.38 -12.80
CA GLY A 64 18.53 0.01 -12.78
C GLY A 64 19.07 0.39 -11.39
N LEU A 65 20.12 1.24 -11.35
CA LEU A 65 20.72 1.75 -10.12
C LEU A 65 19.87 2.85 -9.46
N SER A 66 18.60 2.55 -9.18
CA SER A 66 17.62 3.53 -8.69
C SER A 66 17.24 3.34 -7.24
N VAL A 67 17.78 2.30 -6.58
CA VAL A 67 17.49 1.98 -5.18
C VAL A 67 18.79 1.78 -4.40
N GLY A 68 18.84 2.29 -3.18
CA GLY A 68 19.95 2.11 -2.26
C GLY A 68 19.46 1.89 -0.82
N VAL A 69 20.33 1.34 0.01
CA VAL A 69 20.08 1.20 1.44
C VAL A 69 21.15 1.97 2.19
N VAL A 70 20.73 2.89 3.06
CA VAL A 70 21.63 3.73 3.82
C VAL A 70 21.24 3.78 5.30
N PRO A 71 22.18 3.99 6.21
CA PRO A 71 21.87 4.33 7.60
C PRO A 71 21.01 5.60 7.66
N TYR A 72 20.01 5.60 8.53
CA TYR A 72 19.24 6.81 8.81
C TYR A 72 20.04 7.69 9.76
N THR A 73 20.06 8.98 9.51
CA THR A 73 20.75 9.97 10.37
C THR A 73 19.72 10.82 11.11
N THR A 74 19.34 11.96 10.57
CA THR A 74 18.28 12.81 11.10
C THR A 74 17.25 13.11 10.02
N ASP A 75 16.01 13.43 10.41
CA ASP A 75 14.96 13.80 9.46
C ASP A 75 15.43 14.98 8.56
N ALA A 76 16.10 15.96 9.14
CA ALA A 76 16.61 17.13 8.42
C ALA A 76 17.66 16.77 7.36
N ASP A 77 18.57 15.86 7.68
CA ASP A 77 19.58 15.39 6.72
C ASP A 77 18.95 14.54 5.63
N MET A 78 18.02 13.63 6.03
CA MET A 78 17.41 12.68 5.11
C MET A 78 16.48 13.34 4.11
N VAL A 79 15.77 14.42 4.47
CA VAL A 79 14.91 15.15 3.51
C VAL A 79 15.70 16.06 2.57
N SER A 80 16.95 16.37 2.91
CA SER A 80 17.76 17.27 2.09
C SER A 80 17.97 16.71 0.68
N GLY A 81 17.52 17.46 -0.32
CA GLY A 81 17.63 17.07 -1.73
C GLY A 81 16.66 15.97 -2.20
N LEU A 82 15.65 15.62 -1.40
CA LEU A 82 14.58 14.73 -1.81
C LEU A 82 13.40 15.51 -2.36
N ASP A 83 12.79 14.99 -3.41
CA ASP A 83 11.59 15.61 -4.04
C ASP A 83 10.33 15.26 -3.25
N ASN A 84 10.25 14.05 -2.68
CA ASN A 84 9.07 13.50 -1.98
C ASN A 84 9.31 13.27 -0.48
N GLY A 85 10.46 13.65 0.06
CA GLY A 85 10.76 13.50 1.48
C GLY A 85 10.90 12.06 1.96
N VAL A 86 10.54 11.83 3.21
CA VAL A 86 10.66 10.54 3.88
C VAL A 86 9.28 9.94 4.16
N TYR A 87 9.12 8.68 3.81
CA TYR A 87 7.98 7.83 4.18
C TYR A 87 8.38 6.97 5.39
N VAL A 88 7.64 7.09 6.47
CA VAL A 88 7.77 6.17 7.60
C VAL A 88 6.70 5.10 7.49
N ILE A 89 7.14 3.84 7.42
CA ILE A 89 6.24 2.70 7.26
C ILE A 89 6.24 1.81 8.50
N ASP A 90 5.07 1.37 8.93
CA ASP A 90 4.88 0.33 9.94
C ASP A 90 3.94 -0.74 9.39
N GLY A 91 4.34 -2.00 9.44
CA GLY A 91 3.55 -3.12 8.94
C GLY A 91 3.24 -3.10 7.43
N TRP A 92 3.97 -2.45 6.59
CA TRP A 92 3.70 -2.17 5.17
C TRP A 92 2.70 -1.02 4.95
N GLN A 93 2.52 -0.14 5.94
CA GLN A 93 1.68 1.04 5.82
C GLN A 93 2.48 2.31 6.03
N ILE A 94 2.16 3.35 5.28
CA ILE A 94 2.69 4.68 5.50
C ILE A 94 1.97 5.26 6.73
N VAL A 95 2.72 5.45 7.83
CA VAL A 95 2.18 5.95 9.10
C VAL A 95 2.59 7.39 9.38
N GLU A 96 3.62 7.89 8.70
CA GLU A 96 4.12 9.26 8.86
C GLU A 96 4.81 9.71 7.57
N ARG A 97 4.77 11.01 7.30
CA ARG A 97 5.49 11.67 6.20
C ARG A 97 6.32 12.83 6.73
N VAL A 98 7.59 12.89 6.33
CA VAL A 98 8.46 14.04 6.59
C VAL A 98 8.78 14.71 5.26
N PHE A 99 8.25 15.92 5.06
CA PHE A 99 8.40 16.67 3.82
C PHE A 99 9.53 17.71 3.92
N PRO A 100 10.26 17.95 2.83
CA PRO A 100 11.26 19.00 2.78
C PRO A 100 10.64 20.41 2.71
N TYR A 101 9.35 20.53 2.34
CA TYR A 101 8.67 21.81 2.12
C TYR A 101 7.31 21.85 2.79
N VAL A 102 6.94 23.02 3.31
CA VAL A 102 5.60 23.29 3.85
C VAL A 102 4.62 23.49 2.70
N GLY A 103 3.44 22.86 2.77
CA GLY A 103 2.37 23.02 1.76
C GLY A 103 2.49 22.10 0.53
N TYR A 104 3.30 21.06 0.62
CA TYR A 104 3.35 20.03 -0.43
C TYR A 104 2.01 19.28 -0.49
N ALA A 105 1.40 19.25 -1.69
CA ALA A 105 0.20 18.44 -1.95
C ALA A 105 0.66 17.04 -2.40
N GLU A 106 0.24 16.03 -1.66
CA GLU A 106 0.52 14.64 -2.00
C GLU A 106 -0.45 14.14 -3.08
N SER A 107 0.06 13.47 -4.11
CA SER A 107 -0.79 12.77 -5.08
C SER A 107 -1.24 11.43 -4.49
N ASP A 108 -2.54 11.18 -4.53
CA ASP A 108 -3.10 9.88 -4.16
C ASP A 108 -2.85 8.83 -5.25
N VAL A 109 -2.91 7.56 -4.83
CA VAL A 109 -2.84 6.43 -5.77
C VAL A 109 -4.16 6.37 -6.54
N ALA A 110 -4.13 6.75 -7.82
CA ALA A 110 -5.34 6.80 -8.65
C ALA A 110 -5.92 5.42 -8.98
N ASP A 111 -5.07 4.39 -9.07
CA ASP A 111 -5.48 3.02 -9.40
C ASP A 111 -4.48 2.02 -8.81
N MET A 112 -4.81 1.49 -7.63
CA MET A 112 -3.98 0.54 -6.92
C MET A 112 -3.85 -0.80 -7.68
N ALA A 113 -4.90 -1.28 -8.32
CA ALA A 113 -4.87 -2.55 -9.04
C ALA A 113 -3.91 -2.47 -10.24
N THR A 114 -4.00 -1.42 -11.05
CA THR A 114 -3.06 -1.18 -12.15
C THR A 114 -1.61 -1.03 -11.65
N ALA A 115 -1.39 -0.31 -10.55
CA ALA A 115 -0.07 -0.14 -9.96
C ALA A 115 0.52 -1.48 -9.48
N LEU A 116 -0.29 -2.30 -8.79
CA LEU A 116 0.12 -3.64 -8.33
C LEU A 116 0.42 -4.57 -9.50
N HIS A 117 -0.38 -4.53 -10.57
CA HIS A 117 -0.12 -5.30 -11.78
C HIS A 117 1.21 -4.89 -12.43
N ALA A 118 1.46 -3.58 -12.55
CA ALA A 118 2.72 -3.09 -13.10
C ALA A 118 3.95 -3.54 -12.29
N ILE A 119 3.81 -3.65 -10.98
CA ILE A 119 4.85 -4.19 -10.11
C ILE A 119 5.00 -5.70 -10.31
N ASP A 120 3.89 -6.43 -10.36
CA ASP A 120 3.87 -7.89 -10.41
C ASP A 120 4.49 -8.45 -11.68
N VAL A 121 4.17 -7.87 -12.84
CA VAL A 121 4.73 -8.33 -14.14
C VAL A 121 6.24 -8.16 -14.23
N ARG A 122 6.83 -7.32 -13.38
CA ARG A 122 8.29 -7.12 -13.29
C ARG A 122 8.96 -8.07 -12.29
N GLN A 123 8.19 -8.78 -11.46
CA GLN A 123 8.78 -9.76 -10.56
C GLN A 123 9.14 -11.05 -11.31
N PRO A 124 10.11 -11.85 -10.81
CA PRO A 124 10.38 -13.19 -11.33
C PRO A 124 9.10 -14.04 -11.35
N GLY A 125 8.91 -14.86 -12.37
CA GLY A 125 7.66 -15.61 -12.56
C GLY A 125 7.22 -16.43 -11.35
N SER A 126 8.16 -17.05 -10.62
CA SER A 126 7.89 -17.80 -9.38
C SER A 126 7.46 -16.93 -8.20
N GLU A 127 7.68 -15.61 -8.26
CA GLU A 127 7.39 -14.68 -7.20
C GLU A 127 6.13 -13.84 -7.47
N ARG A 128 5.52 -13.97 -8.63
CA ARG A 128 4.33 -13.21 -9.01
C ARG A 128 3.12 -13.62 -8.20
N LEU A 129 2.25 -12.65 -7.95
CA LEU A 129 0.88 -12.88 -7.47
C LEU A 129 -0.01 -13.39 -8.62
N GLY A 130 0.34 -13.06 -9.88
CA GLY A 130 -0.27 -13.60 -11.08
C GLY A 130 -1.78 -13.37 -11.14
N ALA A 131 -2.53 -14.43 -11.37
CA ALA A 131 -3.99 -14.38 -11.48
C ALA A 131 -4.70 -13.71 -10.30
N PHE A 132 -4.08 -13.62 -9.14
CA PHE A 132 -4.63 -12.89 -8.00
C PHE A 132 -4.75 -11.39 -8.29
N ILE A 133 -3.74 -10.78 -8.94
CA ILE A 133 -3.81 -9.36 -9.36
C ILE A 133 -4.58 -9.22 -10.67
N ASP A 134 -4.40 -10.15 -11.62
CA ASP A 134 -5.13 -10.12 -12.90
C ASP A 134 -6.64 -10.16 -12.66
N ALA A 135 -7.10 -10.96 -11.69
CA ALA A 135 -8.49 -10.99 -11.27
C ALA A 135 -8.93 -9.69 -10.56
N SER A 136 -8.00 -8.90 -10.01
CA SER A 136 -8.30 -7.67 -9.29
C SER A 136 -8.45 -6.44 -10.19
N ILE A 137 -8.09 -6.52 -11.48
CA ILE A 137 -8.37 -5.47 -12.49
C ILE A 137 -9.82 -5.57 -12.97
N VAL A 138 -10.72 -5.93 -12.09
CA VAL A 138 -12.15 -5.88 -12.40
C VAL A 138 -12.60 -4.43 -12.22
N PRO A 139 -13.16 -3.79 -13.27
CA PRO A 139 -13.74 -2.47 -13.10
C PRO A 139 -14.73 -2.46 -11.94
N THR A 140 -14.72 -1.39 -11.15
CA THR A 140 -15.65 -1.23 -10.02
C THR A 140 -17.10 -1.57 -10.40
N ALA A 141 -17.54 -1.19 -11.60
CA ALA A 141 -18.85 -1.50 -12.16
C ALA A 141 -19.14 -3.02 -12.35
N ALA A 142 -18.12 -3.86 -12.27
CA ALA A 142 -18.29 -5.32 -12.38
C ALA A 142 -18.22 -6.03 -11.01
N LEU A 143 -17.98 -5.29 -9.92
CA LEU A 143 -18.05 -5.84 -8.57
C LEU A 143 -19.50 -5.94 -8.13
N ASP A 144 -19.94 -7.11 -7.71
CA ASP A 144 -21.32 -7.40 -7.32
C ASP A 144 -21.37 -8.04 -5.93
N GLN A 145 -22.57 -8.16 -5.38
CA GLN A 145 -22.80 -8.83 -4.11
C GLN A 145 -22.24 -10.26 -4.12
N GLY A 146 -21.56 -10.63 -3.04
CA GLY A 146 -20.90 -11.91 -2.92
C GLY A 146 -19.47 -11.95 -3.46
N PHE A 147 -19.01 -10.89 -4.13
CA PHE A 147 -17.64 -10.81 -4.61
C PHE A 147 -16.66 -10.81 -3.44
N LYS A 148 -15.62 -11.63 -3.53
CA LYS A 148 -14.56 -11.69 -2.53
C LYS A 148 -13.47 -10.71 -2.91
N VAL A 149 -13.10 -9.83 -1.97
CA VAL A 149 -12.12 -8.77 -2.16
C VAL A 149 -11.11 -8.74 -1.02
N TRP A 150 -9.99 -8.10 -1.26
CA TRP A 150 -9.12 -7.61 -0.21
C TRP A 150 -9.41 -6.14 0.00
N VAL A 151 -9.67 -5.74 1.24
CA VAL A 151 -9.97 -4.36 1.62
C VAL A 151 -8.86 -3.85 2.52
N PHE A 152 -8.49 -2.60 2.32
CA PHE A 152 -7.57 -1.94 3.22
C PHE A 152 -8.28 -1.53 4.51
N ASP A 153 -7.96 -2.20 5.62
CA ASP A 153 -8.50 -1.87 6.93
C ASP A 153 -7.51 -1.01 7.73
N GLU A 154 -7.79 0.27 7.85
CA GLU A 154 -6.99 1.22 8.62
C GLU A 154 -7.06 0.97 10.14
N GLN A 155 -8.12 0.33 10.62
CA GLN A 155 -8.35 0.08 12.05
C GLN A 155 -7.95 -1.33 12.50
N ARG A 156 -7.45 -2.15 11.58
CA ARG A 156 -7.03 -3.51 11.88
C ARG A 156 -6.14 -3.56 13.10
N VAL A 157 -6.46 -4.48 14.04
CA VAL A 157 -5.64 -4.78 15.21
C VAL A 157 -5.06 -6.18 15.06
N ALA A 158 -3.76 -6.33 15.22
CA ALA A 158 -3.09 -7.62 15.23
C ALA A 158 -2.05 -7.66 16.35
N GLY A 159 -2.12 -8.69 17.20
CA GLY A 159 -1.23 -8.82 18.35
C GLY A 159 -1.36 -7.69 19.37
N GLY A 160 -2.58 -7.16 19.57
CA GLY A 160 -2.88 -6.07 20.52
C GLY A 160 -2.39 -4.68 20.09
N ARG A 161 -1.94 -4.52 18.85
CA ARG A 161 -1.50 -3.23 18.28
C ARG A 161 -2.27 -2.94 17.00
N ARG A 162 -2.54 -1.65 16.75
CA ARG A 162 -3.09 -1.20 15.47
C ARG A 162 -2.06 -1.51 14.36
N ARG A 163 -2.50 -2.30 13.39
CA ARG A 163 -1.68 -2.71 12.23
C ARG A 163 -2.53 -2.65 10.97
N PRO A 164 -2.71 -1.46 10.39
CA PRO A 164 -3.44 -1.32 9.14
C PRO A 164 -2.92 -2.27 8.07
N GLY A 165 -3.80 -2.74 7.20
CA GLY A 165 -3.40 -3.64 6.12
C GLY A 165 -4.57 -4.25 5.40
N TYR A 166 -4.30 -4.93 4.30
CA TYR A 166 -5.33 -5.64 3.54
C TYR A 166 -5.86 -6.83 4.33
N VAL A 167 -7.19 -6.94 4.38
CA VAL A 167 -7.92 -8.02 5.02
C VAL A 167 -8.90 -8.65 4.04
N PRO A 168 -9.21 -9.95 4.20
CA PRO A 168 -10.24 -10.58 3.38
C PRO A 168 -11.60 -9.97 3.70
N ALA A 169 -12.40 -9.72 2.67
CA ALA A 169 -13.75 -9.19 2.80
C ALA A 169 -14.67 -9.77 1.73
N THR A 170 -15.98 -9.63 1.93
CA THR A 170 -17.00 -9.97 0.96
C THR A 170 -17.90 -8.76 0.73
N ILE A 171 -18.18 -8.41 -0.52
CA ILE A 171 -19.14 -7.37 -0.86
C ILE A 171 -20.53 -7.88 -0.54
N CYS A 172 -21.21 -7.24 0.42
CA CYS A 172 -22.57 -7.59 0.84
C CYS A 172 -23.65 -6.86 0.04
N GLY A 173 -23.30 -5.72 -0.56
CA GLY A 173 -24.21 -4.91 -1.36
C GLY A 173 -23.52 -3.65 -1.87
N MET A 174 -24.28 -2.91 -2.67
CA MET A 174 -23.92 -1.59 -3.18
C MET A 174 -25.12 -0.67 -2.94
N GLY A 175 -24.89 0.58 -2.64
CA GLY A 175 -25.97 1.52 -2.39
C GLY A 175 -25.53 2.77 -1.64
N ILE A 176 -26.51 3.40 -1.01
CA ILE A 176 -26.28 4.56 -0.14
C ILE A 176 -25.56 4.09 1.13
N GLY A 177 -24.37 4.63 1.36
CA GLY A 177 -23.60 4.40 2.59
C GLY A 177 -23.63 5.64 3.47
N GLU A 178 -23.20 5.51 4.71
CA GLU A 178 -22.98 6.61 5.63
C GLU A 178 -21.48 6.78 5.87
N LEU A 179 -20.99 8.00 5.65
CA LEU A 179 -19.62 8.36 5.99
C LEU A 179 -19.61 9.61 6.85
N ASN A 180 -19.07 9.52 8.07
CA ASN A 180 -18.98 10.63 9.03
C ASN A 180 -20.34 11.30 9.34
N GLY A 181 -21.43 10.53 9.32
CA GLY A 181 -22.77 11.03 9.58
C GLY A 181 -23.47 11.68 8.38
N ALA A 182 -22.92 11.56 7.18
CA ALA A 182 -23.53 12.00 5.93
C ALA A 182 -23.82 10.79 5.03
N ASP A 183 -24.98 10.79 4.37
CA ASP A 183 -25.29 9.80 3.36
C ASP A 183 -24.40 10.01 2.13
N VAL A 184 -23.85 8.92 1.59
CA VAL A 184 -23.07 8.88 0.35
C VAL A 184 -23.74 7.97 -0.64
N ASP A 185 -23.94 8.46 -1.86
CA ASP A 185 -24.78 7.81 -2.87
C ASP A 185 -24.12 6.59 -3.53
N GLU A 186 -22.81 6.42 -3.41
CA GLU A 186 -22.07 5.36 -4.07
C GLU A 186 -21.05 4.73 -3.12
N ALA A 187 -21.43 3.63 -2.49
CA ALA A 187 -20.56 2.89 -1.59
C ALA A 187 -20.69 1.38 -1.77
N PHE A 188 -19.60 0.66 -1.56
CA PHE A 188 -19.63 -0.78 -1.31
C PHE A 188 -19.88 -1.04 0.17
N ILE A 189 -20.83 -1.91 0.46
CA ILE A 189 -21.05 -2.47 1.79
C ILE A 189 -20.25 -3.76 1.85
N VAL A 190 -19.26 -3.83 2.72
CA VAL A 190 -18.36 -4.97 2.83
C VAL A 190 -18.43 -5.60 4.21
N ASP A 191 -18.40 -6.94 4.26
CA ASP A 191 -18.19 -7.72 5.48
C ASP A 191 -16.71 -8.05 5.57
N LEU A 192 -16.04 -7.45 6.53
CA LEU A 192 -14.64 -7.75 6.82
C LEU A 192 -14.57 -9.06 7.59
N TYR A 193 -13.52 -9.83 7.34
CA TYR A 193 -13.29 -11.11 8.03
C TYR A 193 -14.47 -12.09 7.93
N PRO A 194 -14.96 -12.43 6.72
CA PRO A 194 -16.19 -13.21 6.53
C PRO A 194 -16.20 -14.58 7.22
N ASP A 195 -15.03 -15.07 7.63
CA ASP A 195 -14.86 -16.32 8.38
C ASP A 195 -14.77 -16.10 9.91
N GLY A 196 -15.03 -14.88 10.38
CA GLY A 196 -14.90 -14.46 11.79
C GLY A 196 -16.12 -13.73 12.31
N GLU A 197 -15.92 -12.83 13.26
CA GLU A 197 -16.95 -11.94 13.75
C GLU A 197 -17.33 -10.93 12.67
N LYS A 198 -18.64 -10.75 12.43
CA LYS A 198 -19.16 -9.90 11.37
C LYS A 198 -18.79 -8.43 11.62
N ASP A 199 -18.08 -7.83 10.68
CA ASP A 199 -17.68 -6.42 10.70
C ASP A 199 -18.08 -5.77 9.35
N ILE A 200 -19.25 -5.12 9.35
CA ILE A 200 -19.81 -4.47 8.16
C ILE A 200 -19.34 -3.04 8.08
N ARG A 201 -18.75 -2.66 6.97
CA ARG A 201 -18.27 -1.30 6.70
C ARG A 201 -18.65 -0.81 5.32
N ASN A 202 -18.77 0.52 5.19
CA ASN A 202 -18.98 1.21 3.93
C ASN A 202 -17.65 1.69 3.35
N TYR A 203 -17.47 1.48 2.04
CA TYR A 203 -16.34 1.99 1.28
C TYR A 203 -16.86 2.76 0.07
N LEU A 204 -16.43 4.01 -0.10
CA LEU A 204 -16.81 4.82 -1.25
C LEU A 204 -16.31 4.20 -2.56
N PHE A 205 -17.02 4.39 -3.65
CA PHE A 205 -16.59 3.94 -4.98
C PHE A 205 -15.28 4.62 -5.41
N GLU A 206 -15.06 5.85 -5.01
CA GLU A 206 -13.79 6.56 -5.24
C GLU A 206 -12.61 5.90 -4.51
N ASP A 207 -12.86 5.18 -3.41
CA ASP A 207 -11.85 4.37 -2.70
C ASP A 207 -11.71 2.94 -3.27
N SER A 208 -12.35 2.63 -4.39
CA SER A 208 -12.34 1.30 -5.00
C SER A 208 -10.95 0.79 -5.39
N TYR A 209 -9.98 1.71 -5.61
CA TYR A 209 -8.57 1.34 -5.80
C TYR A 209 -7.97 0.58 -4.61
N ARG A 210 -8.61 0.67 -3.43
CA ARG A 210 -8.24 -0.09 -2.22
C ARG A 210 -8.89 -1.47 -2.15
N LEU A 211 -9.79 -1.78 -3.09
CA LEU A 211 -10.43 -3.08 -3.22
C LEU A 211 -9.65 -3.90 -4.23
N ILE A 212 -9.19 -5.08 -3.82
CA ILE A 212 -8.49 -6.02 -4.71
C ILE A 212 -9.30 -7.30 -4.73
N SER A 213 -9.72 -7.75 -5.91
CA SER A 213 -10.44 -9.01 -6.07
C SER A 213 -9.65 -10.17 -5.46
N ARG A 214 -10.34 -11.03 -4.76
CA ARG A 214 -9.80 -12.26 -4.17
C ARG A 214 -10.35 -13.45 -4.94
N ALA A 215 -9.51 -14.13 -5.67
CA ALA A 215 -9.86 -15.37 -6.36
C ALA A 215 -10.22 -16.49 -5.38
#